data_2307e6b4ac8cfaa0bace814146cc20c8
#
_entry.id   2307e6b4ac8cfaa0bace814146cc20c8
#
_cell.length_a   1.000
_cell.length_b   1.000
_cell.length_c   1.000
_cell.angle_alpha   90.00
_cell.angle_beta   90.00
_cell.angle_gamma   90.00
#
_symmetry.space_group_name_H-M   'P 1'
#
loop_
_entity.id
_entity.type
_entity.pdbx_description
1 polymer ?
#
loop_
_entity_poly.entity_id
_entity_poly.type
_entity_poly.pdbx_seq_one_letter_code
_entity_poly.pdbx_strand_id
1 'polypeptide(L)'
;MLTYVSPFAYKVTASATLEPFPDKLMLSAAKFNQIVPMMAITNFTSTEKGSNLMHVIFSSDELQKALIQNILQVMDEKGYKGVNIDFENVLPEDRQAYNKFLQLAVDSLHAKGYFVSTSLAPKTSEQQAGLLYTAHDYGAHGKIAD
;
A
#
# COMPACT_ATOMS: atom_id res chain seq x y z
N MET A 1 19.50 14.57 7.93
CA MET A 1 19.73 13.62 6.83
C MET A 1 18.45 12.80 6.69
N LEU A 2 17.94 12.59 5.47
CA LEU A 2 16.78 11.72 5.22
C LEU A 2 17.25 10.28 5.03
N THR A 3 16.57 9.31 5.62
CA THR A 3 16.83 7.87 5.42
C THR A 3 15.98 7.32 4.29
N TYR A 4 14.71 7.69 4.25
CA TYR A 4 13.74 7.24 3.26
C TYR A 4 13.10 8.43 2.54
N VAL A 5 12.70 8.20 1.29
CA VAL A 5 11.84 9.11 0.54
C VAL A 5 10.74 8.31 -0.17
N SER A 6 9.50 8.77 -0.04
CA SER A 6 8.34 8.12 -0.65
C SER A 6 7.56 9.15 -1.46
N PRO A 7 7.52 9.02 -2.80
CA PRO A 7 6.66 9.87 -3.62
C PRO A 7 5.22 9.43 -3.47
N PHE A 8 4.31 10.37 -3.34
CA PHE A 8 2.88 10.09 -3.23
C PHE A 8 2.17 10.44 -4.53
N ALA A 9 1.51 9.49 -5.20
CA ALA A 9 1.51 8.03 -5.01
C ALA A 9 1.09 7.34 -6.32
N TYR A 10 1.30 6.04 -6.41
CA TYR A 10 0.70 5.20 -7.45
C TYR A 10 -0.73 4.85 -7.07
N LYS A 11 -1.70 5.19 -7.92
CA LYS A 11 -3.09 4.82 -7.71
C LYS A 11 -3.37 3.42 -8.22
N VAL A 12 -4.03 2.62 -7.39
CA VAL A 12 -4.55 1.29 -7.76
C VAL A 12 -5.78 1.45 -8.65
N THR A 13 -5.92 0.61 -9.67
CA THR A 13 -7.08 0.56 -10.56
C THR A 13 -7.97 -0.66 -10.27
N ALA A 14 -9.20 -0.67 -10.79
CA ALA A 14 -10.14 -1.78 -10.62
C ALA A 14 -9.67 -3.10 -11.27
N SER A 15 -8.72 -3.03 -12.21
CA SER A 15 -8.07 -4.20 -12.82
C SER A 15 -6.78 -4.61 -12.09
N ALA A 16 -6.57 -4.11 -10.86
CA ALA A 16 -5.39 -4.38 -10.05
C ALA A 16 -4.06 -3.92 -10.67
N THR A 17 -4.10 -2.95 -11.59
CA THR A 17 -2.92 -2.28 -12.14
C THR A 17 -2.62 -1.00 -11.35
N LEU A 18 -1.48 -0.39 -11.63
CA LEU A 18 -1.05 0.86 -11.04
C LEU A 18 -1.02 1.95 -12.11
N GLU A 19 -1.63 3.10 -11.84
CA GLU A 19 -1.55 4.26 -12.73
C GLU A 19 -0.09 4.76 -12.78
N PRO A 20 0.42 5.14 -13.98
CA PRO A 20 1.77 5.70 -14.10
C PRO A 20 1.97 6.91 -13.21
N PHE A 21 3.14 7.00 -12.57
CA PHE A 21 3.49 8.09 -11.67
C PHE A 21 4.85 8.72 -12.06
N PRO A 22 4.97 10.07 -12.10
CA PRO A 22 6.17 10.76 -12.57
C PRO A 22 7.25 10.86 -11.47
N ASP A 23 7.86 9.75 -11.09
CA ASP A 23 8.82 9.61 -9.98
C ASP A 23 10.30 9.71 -10.39
N LYS A 24 10.60 9.82 -11.68
CA LYS A 24 11.98 9.77 -12.21
C LYS A 24 12.95 10.76 -11.54
N LEU A 25 12.51 12.01 -11.34
CA LEU A 25 13.36 13.02 -10.70
C LEU A 25 13.65 12.70 -9.24
N MET A 26 12.63 12.24 -8.51
CA MET A 26 12.76 11.84 -7.11
C MET A 26 13.70 10.63 -6.98
N LEU A 27 13.54 9.60 -7.81
CA LEU A 27 14.40 8.42 -7.81
C LEU A 27 15.85 8.78 -8.12
N SER A 28 16.07 9.69 -9.08
CA SER A 28 17.41 10.19 -9.39
C SER A 28 18.03 10.94 -8.21
N ALA A 29 17.27 11.79 -7.54
CA ALA A 29 17.71 12.52 -6.36
C ALA A 29 17.98 11.58 -5.17
N ALA A 30 17.12 10.58 -4.95
CA ALA A 30 17.31 9.57 -3.92
C ALA A 30 18.62 8.79 -4.14
N LYS A 31 18.86 8.34 -5.36
CA LYS A 31 20.10 7.63 -5.72
C LYS A 31 21.34 8.51 -5.50
N PHE A 32 21.30 9.76 -5.96
CA PHE A 32 22.43 10.70 -5.80
C PHE A 32 22.75 10.95 -4.33
N ASN A 33 21.75 11.06 -3.46
CA ASN A 33 21.90 11.35 -2.04
C ASN A 33 21.98 10.08 -1.15
N GLN A 34 22.02 8.90 -1.73
CA GLN A 34 22.04 7.61 -1.00
C GLN A 34 20.82 7.46 -0.04
N ILE A 35 19.66 7.96 -0.45
CA ILE A 35 18.40 7.85 0.27
C ILE A 35 17.64 6.65 -0.26
N VAL A 36 17.01 5.86 0.62
CA VAL A 36 16.26 4.66 0.25
C VAL A 36 14.90 5.07 -0.34
N PRO A 37 14.60 4.76 -1.61
CA PRO A 37 13.30 5.05 -2.19
C PRO A 37 12.27 4.00 -1.75
N MET A 38 11.14 4.49 -1.24
CA MET A 38 9.98 3.70 -0.86
C MET A 38 8.80 4.05 -1.76
N MET A 39 8.19 3.04 -2.39
CA MET A 39 6.99 3.23 -3.19
C MET A 39 5.80 3.54 -2.28
N ALA A 40 4.88 4.40 -2.70
CA ALA A 40 3.57 4.55 -2.05
C ALA A 40 2.46 4.16 -3.02
N ILE A 41 1.53 3.33 -2.57
CA ILE A 41 0.33 2.97 -3.33
C ILE A 41 -0.92 3.43 -2.57
N THR A 42 -1.92 3.89 -3.30
CA THR A 42 -3.16 4.39 -2.72
C THR A 42 -4.39 3.93 -3.51
N ASN A 43 -5.54 3.89 -2.85
CA ASN A 43 -6.83 3.57 -3.46
C ASN A 43 -7.71 4.81 -3.70
N PHE A 44 -7.30 5.98 -3.25
CA PHE A 44 -8.12 7.20 -3.26
C PHE A 44 -7.51 8.31 -4.12
N THR A 45 -8.32 9.31 -4.42
CA THR A 45 -7.92 10.60 -4.99
C THR A 45 -8.52 11.73 -4.16
N SER A 46 -8.27 12.99 -4.54
CA SER A 46 -8.92 14.15 -3.92
C SER A 46 -10.46 14.14 -4.02
N THR A 47 -11.03 13.38 -4.96
CA THR A 47 -12.47 13.33 -5.23
C THR A 47 -13.10 11.95 -4.99
N GLU A 48 -12.31 10.87 -4.92
CA GLU A 48 -12.79 9.49 -4.79
C GLU A 48 -12.18 8.82 -3.56
N LYS A 49 -13.03 8.19 -2.73
CA LYS A 49 -12.60 7.50 -1.51
C LYS A 49 -12.01 6.10 -1.77
N GLY A 50 -12.30 5.49 -2.91
CA GLY A 50 -11.78 4.18 -3.30
C GLY A 50 -12.30 2.98 -2.51
N SER A 51 -13.35 3.14 -1.69
CA SER A 51 -13.91 2.05 -0.88
C SER A 51 -14.39 0.87 -1.73
N ASN A 52 -15.19 1.15 -2.76
CA ASN A 52 -15.70 0.12 -3.67
C ASN A 52 -14.59 -0.53 -4.49
N LEU A 53 -13.57 0.22 -4.86
CA LEU A 53 -12.39 -0.29 -5.55
C LEU A 53 -11.71 -1.38 -4.71
N MET A 54 -11.46 -1.12 -3.43
CA MET A 54 -10.80 -2.08 -2.56
C MET A 54 -11.69 -3.27 -2.24
N HIS A 55 -13.02 -3.08 -2.12
CA HIS A 55 -13.96 -4.17 -1.97
C HIS A 55 -13.87 -5.17 -3.13
N VAL A 56 -13.82 -4.69 -4.37
CA VAL A 56 -13.65 -5.53 -5.56
C VAL A 56 -12.32 -6.31 -5.52
N ILE A 57 -11.22 -5.63 -5.19
CA ILE A 57 -9.90 -6.27 -5.15
C ILE A 57 -9.83 -7.30 -4.01
N PHE A 58 -10.30 -6.96 -2.82
CA PHE A 58 -10.26 -7.87 -1.67
C PHE A 58 -11.21 -9.07 -1.81
N SER A 59 -12.22 -8.97 -2.66
CA SER A 59 -13.16 -10.07 -2.95
C SER A 59 -12.63 -11.07 -3.98
N SER A 60 -11.46 -10.83 -4.59
CA SER A 60 -10.87 -11.70 -5.62
C SER A 60 -9.42 -12.03 -5.33
N ASP A 61 -9.13 -13.32 -5.10
CA ASP A 61 -7.75 -13.80 -4.91
C ASP A 61 -6.88 -13.54 -6.15
N GLU A 62 -7.46 -13.57 -7.35
CA GLU A 62 -6.76 -13.26 -8.61
C GLU A 62 -6.35 -11.81 -8.68
N LEU A 63 -7.25 -10.87 -8.32
CA LEU A 63 -6.94 -9.45 -8.33
C LEU A 63 -5.92 -9.09 -7.24
N GLN A 64 -6.00 -9.70 -6.07
CA GLN A 64 -5.00 -9.51 -5.01
C GLN A 64 -3.60 -9.94 -5.49
N LYS A 65 -3.48 -11.12 -6.08
CA LYS A 65 -2.22 -11.61 -6.63
C LYS A 65 -1.70 -10.74 -7.77
N ALA A 66 -2.59 -10.33 -8.68
CA ALA A 66 -2.24 -9.44 -9.79
C ALA A 66 -1.72 -8.09 -9.28
N LEU A 67 -2.35 -7.50 -8.27
CA LEU A 67 -1.89 -6.25 -7.67
C LEU A 67 -0.48 -6.39 -7.08
N ILE A 68 -0.24 -7.46 -6.32
CA ILE A 68 1.09 -7.72 -5.72
C ILE A 68 2.15 -7.93 -6.81
N GLN A 69 1.84 -8.63 -7.88
CA GLN A 69 2.75 -8.81 -9.01
C GLN A 69 3.07 -7.47 -9.71
N ASN A 70 2.07 -6.62 -9.91
CA ASN A 70 2.26 -5.29 -10.50
C ASN A 70 3.10 -4.38 -9.59
N ILE A 71 2.91 -4.45 -8.26
CA ILE A 71 3.75 -3.75 -7.29
C ILE A 71 5.21 -4.23 -7.43
N LEU A 72 5.44 -5.53 -7.38
CA LEU A 72 6.78 -6.14 -7.52
C LEU A 72 7.45 -5.72 -8.84
N GLN A 73 6.73 -5.75 -9.95
CA GLN A 73 7.26 -5.35 -11.25
C GLN A 73 7.73 -3.89 -11.23
N VAL A 74 6.90 -2.96 -10.75
CA VAL A 74 7.27 -1.53 -10.67
C VAL A 74 8.46 -1.32 -9.74
N MET A 75 8.50 -2.02 -8.60
CA MET A 75 9.61 -1.93 -7.65
C MET A 75 10.92 -2.44 -8.25
N ASP A 76 10.89 -3.58 -8.93
CA ASP A 76 12.07 -4.15 -9.61
C ASP A 76 12.57 -3.22 -10.73
N GLU A 77 11.67 -2.72 -11.59
CA GLU A 77 12.01 -1.86 -12.73
C GLU A 77 12.59 -0.51 -12.30
N LYS A 78 12.07 0.06 -11.20
CA LYS A 78 12.43 1.42 -10.76
C LYS A 78 13.41 1.47 -9.61
N GLY A 79 13.70 0.34 -8.97
CA GLY A 79 14.69 0.24 -7.91
C GLY A 79 14.19 0.67 -6.54
N TYR A 80 12.88 0.65 -6.28
CA TYR A 80 12.31 0.82 -4.95
C TYR A 80 12.76 -0.30 -4.02
N LYS A 81 12.88 0.00 -2.73
CA LYS A 81 13.34 -0.96 -1.70
C LYS A 81 12.26 -1.39 -0.72
N GLY A 82 11.15 -0.70 -0.75
CA GLY A 82 9.97 -1.01 0.05
C GLY A 82 8.73 -0.36 -0.52
N VAL A 83 7.57 -0.70 0.03
CA VAL A 83 6.28 -0.10 -0.31
C VAL A 83 5.53 0.31 0.94
N ASN A 84 4.91 1.48 0.89
CA ASN A 84 3.89 1.91 1.84
C ASN A 84 2.51 1.67 1.23
N ILE A 85 1.71 0.85 1.89
CA ILE A 85 0.32 0.59 1.52
C ILE A 85 -0.56 1.60 2.26
N ASP A 86 -1.09 2.58 1.51
CA ASP A 86 -1.90 3.68 2.02
C ASP A 86 -3.34 3.57 1.51
N PHE A 87 -4.07 2.56 2.02
CA PHE A 87 -5.47 2.34 1.67
C PHE A 87 -6.38 2.93 2.74
N GLU A 88 -7.11 3.95 2.33
CA GLU A 88 -8.07 4.65 3.19
C GLU A 88 -9.52 4.28 2.84
N ASN A 89 -10.43 4.58 3.77
CA ASN A 89 -11.87 4.38 3.60
C ASN A 89 -12.25 2.95 3.17
N VAL A 90 -11.48 1.95 3.58
CA VAL A 90 -11.80 0.54 3.37
C VAL A 90 -13.10 0.21 4.12
N LEU A 91 -14.00 -0.54 3.46
CA LEU A 91 -15.30 -0.87 4.07
C LEU A 91 -15.11 -1.68 5.36
N PRO A 92 -15.91 -1.44 6.40
CA PRO A 92 -15.81 -2.17 7.68
C PRO A 92 -15.84 -3.69 7.54
N GLU A 93 -16.65 -4.20 6.62
CA GLU A 93 -16.76 -5.63 6.29
C GLU A 93 -15.49 -6.21 5.65
N ASP A 94 -14.67 -5.37 5.03
CA ASP A 94 -13.42 -5.79 4.38
C ASP A 94 -12.22 -5.85 5.33
N ARG A 95 -12.40 -5.56 6.62
CA ARG A 95 -11.30 -5.54 7.61
C ARG A 95 -10.44 -6.80 7.57
N GLN A 96 -11.06 -7.98 7.58
CA GLN A 96 -10.34 -9.25 7.56
C GLN A 96 -9.69 -9.54 6.19
N ALA A 97 -10.36 -9.15 5.12
CA ALA A 97 -9.83 -9.28 3.76
C ALA A 97 -8.61 -8.36 3.56
N TYR A 98 -8.64 -7.15 4.14
CA TYR A 98 -7.48 -6.26 4.14
C TYR A 98 -6.30 -6.84 4.92
N ASN A 99 -6.53 -7.39 6.13
CA ASN A 99 -5.48 -8.08 6.89
C ASN A 99 -4.87 -9.24 6.10
N LYS A 100 -5.71 -10.07 5.44
CA LYS A 100 -5.26 -11.17 4.58
C LYS A 100 -4.43 -10.68 3.40
N PHE A 101 -4.88 -9.63 2.73
CA PHE A 101 -4.14 -9.02 1.62
C PHE A 101 -2.78 -8.49 2.09
N LEU A 102 -2.73 -7.80 3.23
CA LEU A 102 -1.49 -7.27 3.79
C LEU A 102 -0.50 -8.40 4.10
N GLN A 103 -0.96 -9.52 4.70
CA GLN A 103 -0.11 -10.69 4.93
C GLN A 103 0.44 -11.26 3.63
N LEU A 104 -0.41 -11.44 2.60
CA LEU A 104 0.00 -11.94 1.30
C LEU A 104 1.02 -11.02 0.63
N ALA A 105 0.83 -9.70 0.75
CA ALA A 105 1.76 -8.70 0.22
C ALA A 105 3.11 -8.78 0.93
N VAL A 106 3.11 -8.84 2.27
CA VAL A 106 4.33 -8.94 3.08
C VAL A 106 5.10 -10.22 2.72
N ASP A 107 4.44 -11.38 2.71
CA ASP A 107 5.08 -12.65 2.37
C ASP A 107 5.73 -12.62 0.98
N SER A 108 5.04 -12.04 0.00
CA SER A 108 5.52 -11.94 -1.38
C SER A 108 6.69 -10.96 -1.54
N LEU A 109 6.62 -9.82 -0.86
CA LEU A 109 7.63 -8.76 -0.93
C LEU A 109 8.88 -9.09 -0.12
N HIS A 110 8.73 -9.68 1.07
CA HIS A 110 9.85 -10.17 1.88
C HIS A 110 10.66 -11.26 1.16
N ALA A 111 10.00 -12.13 0.40
CA ALA A 111 10.69 -13.13 -0.44
C ALA A 111 11.66 -12.50 -1.48
N LYS A 112 11.47 -11.22 -1.79
CA LYS A 112 12.34 -10.41 -2.66
C LYS A 112 13.27 -9.45 -1.88
N GLY A 113 13.20 -9.45 -0.57
CA GLY A 113 13.98 -8.56 0.29
C GLY A 113 13.48 -7.12 0.36
N TYR A 114 12.20 -6.89 0.02
CA TYR A 114 11.55 -5.59 0.14
C TYR A 114 10.80 -5.46 1.46
N PHE A 115 10.86 -4.30 2.10
CA PHE A 115 10.06 -4.02 3.30
C PHE A 115 8.67 -3.48 2.94
N VAL A 116 7.72 -3.66 3.86
CA VAL A 116 6.33 -3.23 3.70
C VAL A 116 5.89 -2.44 4.91
N SER A 117 5.38 -1.25 4.70
CA SER A 117 4.69 -0.47 5.72
C SER A 117 3.24 -0.21 5.32
N THR A 118 2.41 0.12 6.28
CA THR A 118 1.01 0.50 6.05
C THR A 118 0.67 1.78 6.78
N SER A 119 -0.07 2.66 6.11
CA SER A 119 -0.64 3.85 6.72
C SER A 119 -1.92 3.50 7.46
N LEU A 120 -2.08 4.02 8.67
CA LEU A 120 -3.24 3.79 9.50
C LEU A 120 -3.87 5.12 9.92
N ALA A 121 -5.20 5.23 9.79
CA ALA A 121 -5.92 6.40 10.28
C ALA A 121 -5.75 6.53 11.79
N PRO A 122 -5.49 7.74 12.33
CA PRO A 122 -5.29 7.94 13.75
C PRO A 122 -6.56 7.66 14.54
N LYS A 123 -6.51 6.69 15.45
CA LYS A 123 -7.62 6.29 16.31
C LYS A 123 -7.42 6.77 17.74
N THR A 124 -8.53 7.08 18.41
CA THR A 124 -8.55 7.36 19.85
C THR A 124 -8.82 6.10 20.69
N SER A 125 -9.34 5.03 20.08
CA SER A 125 -9.52 3.71 20.68
C SER A 125 -9.60 2.62 19.59
N GLU A 126 -9.38 1.36 19.96
CA GLU A 126 -9.57 0.24 19.01
C GLU A 126 -10.99 0.10 18.50
N GLN A 127 -11.97 0.49 19.32
CA GLN A 127 -13.40 0.42 19.00
C GLN A 127 -13.91 1.63 18.20
N GLN A 128 -13.05 2.58 17.86
CA GLN A 128 -13.47 3.73 17.08
C GLN A 128 -14.06 3.28 15.74
N ALA A 129 -15.36 3.54 15.57
CA ALA A 129 -16.11 3.17 14.38
C ALA A 129 -16.08 4.27 13.33
N GLY A 130 -16.26 3.89 12.07
CA GLY A 130 -16.37 4.77 10.91
C GLY A 130 -15.61 4.24 9.71
N LEU A 131 -15.98 4.73 8.53
CA LEU A 131 -15.40 4.28 7.26
C LEU A 131 -13.88 4.45 7.22
N LEU A 132 -13.35 5.52 7.82
CA LEU A 132 -11.90 5.77 7.88
C LEU A 132 -11.18 4.86 8.90
N TYR A 133 -11.87 4.29 9.88
CA TYR A 133 -11.25 3.70 11.06
C TYR A 133 -11.47 2.20 11.22
N THR A 134 -12.67 1.70 10.94
CA THR A 134 -13.06 0.34 11.34
C THR A 134 -12.21 -0.74 10.71
N ALA A 135 -11.86 -0.59 9.43
CA ALA A 135 -11.05 -1.58 8.72
C ALA A 135 -9.55 -1.50 9.03
N HIS A 136 -9.08 -0.43 9.67
CA HIS A 136 -7.69 -0.30 10.11
C HIS A 136 -7.48 -1.04 11.42
N ASP A 137 -7.01 -2.28 11.32
CA ASP A 137 -6.75 -3.18 12.45
C ASP A 137 -5.32 -2.99 12.95
N TYR A 138 -5.13 -2.10 13.94
CA TYR A 138 -3.80 -1.79 14.49
C TYR A 138 -3.07 -3.02 14.99
N GLY A 139 -3.80 -3.92 15.70
CA GLY A 139 -3.22 -5.12 16.26
C GLY A 139 -2.75 -6.12 15.21
N ALA A 140 -3.49 -6.27 14.11
CA ALA A 140 -3.11 -7.12 12.99
C ALA A 140 -2.01 -6.48 12.15
N HIS A 141 -2.18 -5.22 11.72
CA HIS A 141 -1.20 -4.52 10.89
C HIS A 141 0.17 -4.42 11.57
N GLY A 142 0.20 -4.12 12.88
CA GLY A 142 1.46 -4.04 13.64
C GLY A 142 2.16 -5.38 13.89
N LYS A 143 1.52 -6.52 13.57
CA LYS A 143 2.15 -7.86 13.60
C LYS A 143 2.58 -8.32 12.21
N ILE A 144 1.98 -7.78 11.15
CA ILE A 144 2.17 -8.21 9.77
C ILE A 144 3.23 -7.34 9.07
N ALA A 145 3.11 -6.02 9.17
CA ALA A 145 4.03 -5.07 8.52
C ALA A 145 5.34 -4.89 9.31
N ASP A 146 6.36 -4.30 8.64
CA ASP A 146 7.67 -3.98 9.22
C ASP A 146 7.66 -2.79 10.19
#